data_2311a5311a1d8e877cb1dc6b83bdf448
#
_entry.id   2311a5311a1d8e877cb1dc6b83bdf448
#
_cell.length_a   1.000
_cell.length_b   1.000
_cell.length_c   1.000
_cell.angle_alpha   90.00
_cell.angle_beta   90.00
_cell.angle_gamma   90.00
#
_symmetry.space_group_name_H-M   'P 1'
#
loop_
_entity.id
_entity.type
_entity.pdbx_description
1 polymer ?
#
loop_
_entity_poly.entity_id
_entity_poly.type
_entity_poly.pdbx_seq_one_letter_code
_entity_poly.pdbx_strand_id
1 'polypeptide(L)'
;MVKPLKSPAKTGTTGRAGAKGGRVDGLRSVDLGVTDLKSRARFYTDIWRLAPVVEHPGSVYLRGTSAHHHILGLHTRPRAELLRIDFTAPGKAEINAIHASLRKAGLAELEKPGPINEPGGGYGFAFKDPEGRTMRVITGDRRHADATTRADRPMGVTHVVLNSADVDAISAFYVDNLGFRIIDQTRMMTFLCCNDQHHVLAFARGTAPTLNHIAFEMPDIDSVMRGAGRLRESGFAIEWGVGRHGPGNNVFAYFVGPDEVVIEYTAEITRIGKSYKPRGPEDWTWPPGRMDQWGIAIGPTDRMKQAQQRIAFAPGIFRPAG
;
A
#
# COMPACT_ATOMS: atom_id res chain seq x y z
N MET A 1 -41.84 28.42 10.87
CA MET A 1 -41.85 27.32 9.87
C MET A 1 -40.54 27.34 9.12
N VAL A 2 -39.67 26.43 9.44
CA VAL A 2 -38.33 26.30 8.81
C VAL A 2 -38.48 25.20 7.75
N LYS A 3 -38.16 25.54 6.47
CA LYS A 3 -38.20 24.59 5.35
C LYS A 3 -37.11 23.51 5.53
N PRO A 4 -37.41 22.21 5.28
CA PRO A 4 -36.41 21.17 5.35
C PRO A 4 -35.40 21.30 4.20
N LEU A 5 -34.12 21.17 4.51
CA LEU A 5 -33.01 21.09 3.56
C LEU A 5 -33.18 19.83 2.69
N LYS A 6 -33.08 20.00 1.39
CA LYS A 6 -33.09 18.91 0.40
C LYS A 6 -31.88 18.04 0.60
N SER A 7 -32.09 16.72 0.75
CA SER A 7 -31.06 15.70 0.71
C SER A 7 -30.23 15.79 -0.57
N PRO A 8 -28.89 15.58 -0.52
CA PRO A 8 -28.08 15.51 -1.72
C PRO A 8 -28.45 14.28 -2.55
N ALA A 9 -28.42 14.46 -3.87
CA ALA A 9 -28.76 13.44 -4.84
C ALA A 9 -27.90 12.19 -4.69
N LYS A 10 -28.52 11.01 -4.82
CA LYS A 10 -27.86 9.71 -4.91
C LYS A 10 -26.94 9.69 -6.13
N THR A 11 -25.65 9.84 -5.95
CA THR A 11 -24.65 9.49 -6.96
C THR A 11 -24.42 7.98 -6.92
N GLY A 12 -25.21 7.25 -7.67
CA GLY A 12 -24.98 5.85 -7.94
C GLY A 12 -23.73 5.72 -8.81
N THR A 13 -22.59 5.39 -8.21
CA THR A 13 -21.39 4.96 -8.93
C THR A 13 -21.51 3.48 -9.28
N THR A 14 -22.26 3.17 -10.34
CA THR A 14 -22.15 1.90 -11.06
C THR A 14 -20.73 1.77 -11.59
N GLY A 15 -20.09 0.62 -11.39
CA GLY A 15 -18.72 0.31 -11.80
C GLY A 15 -18.38 0.83 -13.20
N ARG A 16 -17.59 1.90 -13.25
CA ARG A 16 -17.08 2.47 -14.48
C ARG A 16 -16.17 1.45 -15.14
N ALA A 17 -16.49 0.99 -16.33
CA ALA A 17 -15.63 0.13 -17.13
C ALA A 17 -14.26 0.79 -17.26
N GLY A 18 -13.20 -0.01 -17.01
CA GLY A 18 -11.82 0.47 -16.96
C GLY A 18 -11.44 1.30 -18.17
N ALA A 19 -10.56 2.26 -17.92
CA ALA A 19 -10.05 3.24 -18.86
C ALA A 19 -9.60 2.61 -20.19
N LYS A 20 -9.73 3.35 -21.29
CA LYS A 20 -9.12 3.04 -22.60
C LYS A 20 -7.57 3.17 -22.58
N GLY A 21 -6.96 3.33 -21.39
CA GLY A 21 -5.54 3.46 -21.15
C GLY A 21 -4.89 2.16 -20.66
N GLY A 22 -3.57 2.17 -20.48
CA GLY A 22 -2.84 1.06 -19.86
C GLY A 22 -3.24 0.85 -18.41
N ARG A 23 -2.88 -0.32 -17.87
CA ARG A 23 -3.23 -0.68 -16.49
C ARG A 23 -2.00 -1.19 -15.73
N VAL A 24 -1.96 -0.93 -14.44
CA VAL A 24 -1.10 -1.65 -13.50
C VAL A 24 -1.73 -3.00 -13.13
N ASP A 25 -0.92 -3.95 -12.70
CA ASP A 25 -1.35 -5.32 -12.37
C ASP A 25 -0.88 -5.82 -10.99
N GLY A 26 -0.15 -4.99 -10.24
CA GLY A 26 0.28 -5.35 -8.89
C GLY A 26 1.02 -4.25 -8.17
N LEU A 27 1.08 -4.37 -6.84
CA LEU A 27 1.97 -3.62 -5.98
C LEU A 27 3.31 -4.37 -5.92
N ARG A 28 4.41 -3.66 -6.15
CA ARG A 28 5.73 -4.29 -6.22
C ARG A 28 6.58 -4.02 -4.98
N SER A 29 6.72 -2.76 -4.59
CA SER A 29 7.59 -2.37 -3.47
C SER A 29 7.25 -0.98 -2.95
N VAL A 30 7.80 -0.70 -1.75
CA VAL A 30 7.76 0.62 -1.12
C VAL A 30 9.19 1.04 -0.77
N ASP A 31 9.54 2.30 -1.00
CA ASP A 31 10.79 2.90 -0.56
C ASP A 31 10.53 3.87 0.59
N LEU A 32 11.26 3.71 1.69
CA LEU A 32 11.20 4.53 2.90
C LEU A 32 12.51 5.26 3.14
N GLY A 33 12.41 6.53 3.48
CA GLY A 33 13.47 7.27 4.13
C GLY A 33 13.54 6.94 5.61
N VAL A 34 14.73 6.63 6.11
CA VAL A 34 14.97 6.23 7.51
C VAL A 34 16.14 7.00 8.10
N THR A 35 16.08 7.27 9.42
CA THR A 35 17.10 8.08 10.11
C THR A 35 18.36 7.30 10.48
N ASP A 36 18.21 6.00 10.77
CA ASP A 36 19.30 5.08 11.12
C ASP A 36 19.17 3.79 10.29
N LEU A 37 19.77 3.80 9.09
CA LEU A 37 19.67 2.70 8.13
C LEU A 37 20.05 1.34 8.73
N LYS A 38 21.15 1.29 9.50
CA LYS A 38 21.65 0.03 10.06
C LYS A 38 20.67 -0.58 11.07
N SER A 39 20.16 0.23 11.98
CA SER A 39 19.18 -0.22 12.98
C SER A 39 17.85 -0.62 12.31
N ARG A 40 17.39 0.15 11.31
CA ARG A 40 16.12 -0.14 10.60
C ARG A 40 16.25 -1.40 9.74
N ALA A 41 17.36 -1.57 9.03
CA ALA A 41 17.63 -2.79 8.28
C ALA A 41 17.59 -4.02 9.20
N ARG A 42 18.24 -3.97 10.38
CA ARG A 42 18.18 -5.05 11.38
C ARG A 42 16.77 -5.36 11.85
N PHE A 43 15.95 -4.34 12.12
CA PHE A 43 14.55 -4.58 12.48
C PHE A 43 13.83 -5.38 11.39
N TYR A 44 13.94 -4.94 10.14
CA TYR A 44 13.26 -5.60 9.04
C TYR A 44 13.82 -6.98 8.70
N THR A 45 15.12 -7.25 8.97
CA THR A 45 15.72 -8.59 8.75
C THR A 45 15.49 -9.53 9.92
N ASP A 46 15.78 -9.10 11.14
CA ASP A 46 15.85 -9.99 12.30
C ASP A 46 14.49 -10.20 12.96
N ILE A 47 13.65 -9.14 12.96
CA ILE A 47 12.35 -9.16 13.63
C ILE A 47 11.21 -9.32 12.61
N TRP A 48 11.16 -8.48 11.55
CA TRP A 48 10.15 -8.53 10.52
C TRP A 48 10.33 -9.68 9.52
N ARG A 49 11.54 -10.25 9.45
CA ARG A 49 11.92 -11.44 8.67
C ARG A 49 11.95 -11.25 7.15
N LEU A 50 12.30 -10.07 6.67
CA LEU A 50 12.73 -9.88 5.30
C LEU A 50 14.17 -10.32 5.09
N ALA A 51 14.57 -10.56 3.84
CA ALA A 51 15.96 -10.93 3.51
C ALA A 51 16.65 -9.82 2.72
N PRO A 52 17.89 -9.45 3.01
CA PRO A 52 18.64 -8.49 2.22
C PRO A 52 18.96 -9.06 0.83
N VAL A 53 18.88 -8.22 -0.19
CA VAL A 53 19.19 -8.56 -1.59
C VAL A 53 20.36 -7.75 -2.11
N VAL A 54 20.34 -6.44 -1.85
CA VAL A 54 21.38 -5.50 -2.27
C VAL A 54 21.57 -4.47 -1.17
N GLU A 55 22.83 -4.16 -0.89
CA GLU A 55 23.25 -3.10 0.02
C GLU A 55 24.18 -2.16 -0.73
N HIS A 56 23.91 -0.86 -0.64
CA HIS A 56 24.75 0.22 -1.15
C HIS A 56 25.06 1.21 -0.02
N PRO A 57 26.05 2.07 -0.14
CA PRO A 57 26.21 3.19 0.79
C PRO A 57 24.93 4.02 0.84
N GLY A 58 24.27 4.04 2.01
CA GLY A 58 23.02 4.80 2.23
C GLY A 58 21.72 4.12 1.80
N SER A 59 21.72 2.87 1.33
CA SER A 59 20.48 2.14 1.03
C SER A 59 20.59 0.63 1.20
N VAL A 60 19.47 -0.01 1.56
CA VAL A 60 19.33 -1.47 1.67
C VAL A 60 18.01 -1.88 1.02
N TYR A 61 18.04 -2.92 0.18
CA TYR A 61 16.87 -3.46 -0.50
C TYR A 61 16.56 -4.85 0.05
N LEU A 62 15.33 -5.03 0.50
CA LEU A 62 14.87 -6.22 1.22
C LEU A 62 13.77 -6.94 0.45
N ARG A 63 13.82 -8.28 0.43
CA ARG A 63 12.81 -9.13 -0.20
C ARG A 63 11.99 -9.92 0.82
N GLY A 64 10.76 -10.26 0.43
CA GLY A 64 9.98 -11.35 1.01
C GLY A 64 10.31 -12.68 0.34
N THR A 65 9.39 -13.63 0.43
CA THR A 65 9.52 -14.96 -0.19
C THR A 65 8.93 -15.05 -1.60
N SER A 66 8.26 -13.99 -2.09
CA SER A 66 7.79 -13.91 -3.48
C SER A 66 8.93 -13.70 -4.47
N ALA A 67 8.62 -13.80 -5.77
CA ALA A 67 9.60 -13.64 -6.82
C ALA A 67 10.08 -12.20 -7.05
N HIS A 68 9.47 -11.19 -6.43
CA HIS A 68 9.91 -9.81 -6.60
C HIS A 68 11.37 -9.61 -6.17
N HIS A 69 12.15 -8.84 -6.95
CA HIS A 69 13.56 -8.58 -6.63
C HIS A 69 13.72 -8.03 -5.22
N HIS A 70 12.91 -7.06 -4.83
CA HIS A 70 12.76 -6.55 -3.47
C HIS A 70 11.34 -6.02 -3.29
N ILE A 71 10.90 -5.89 -2.05
CA ILE A 71 9.58 -5.36 -1.70
C ILE A 71 9.67 -4.13 -0.80
N LEU A 72 10.83 -3.89 -0.21
CA LEU A 72 11.11 -2.73 0.63
C LEU A 72 12.50 -2.20 0.34
N GLY A 73 12.59 -0.90 0.02
CA GLY A 73 13.84 -0.15 -0.02
C GLY A 73 13.94 0.76 1.21
N LEU A 74 15.07 0.74 1.89
CA LEU A 74 15.39 1.65 2.98
C LEU A 74 16.52 2.57 2.55
N HIS A 75 16.35 3.88 2.75
CA HIS A 75 17.30 4.90 2.30
C HIS A 75 17.59 5.89 3.42
N THR A 76 18.85 6.18 3.67
CA THR A 76 19.25 7.18 4.68
C THR A 76 18.64 8.55 4.36
N ARG A 77 17.90 9.11 5.31
CA ARG A 77 17.27 10.44 5.23
C ARG A 77 17.36 11.14 6.58
N PRO A 78 17.31 12.49 6.62
CA PRO A 78 17.31 13.23 7.88
C PRO A 78 16.09 12.97 8.75
N ARG A 79 14.99 12.51 8.14
CA ARG A 79 13.72 12.16 8.79
C ARG A 79 13.07 10.97 8.11
N ALA A 80 12.14 10.33 8.83
CA ALA A 80 11.30 9.29 8.23
C ALA A 80 10.32 9.90 7.24
N GLU A 81 10.26 9.35 6.03
CA GLU A 81 9.35 9.79 4.97
C GLU A 81 9.07 8.66 3.98
N LEU A 82 7.89 8.69 3.34
CA LEU A 82 7.60 7.82 2.20
C LEU A 82 8.28 8.41 0.97
N LEU A 83 9.16 7.64 0.36
CA LEU A 83 9.92 8.06 -0.81
C LEU A 83 9.21 7.70 -2.10
N ARG A 84 8.71 6.45 -2.22
CA ARG A 84 8.07 5.96 -3.45
C ARG A 84 7.25 4.70 -3.20
N ILE A 85 6.20 4.52 -4.01
CA ILE A 85 5.46 3.28 -4.16
C ILE A 85 5.57 2.83 -5.61
N ASP A 86 5.94 1.55 -5.80
CA ASP A 86 6.11 0.95 -7.12
C ASP A 86 4.96 0.01 -7.46
N PHE A 87 4.38 0.17 -8.64
CA PHE A 87 3.41 -0.74 -9.22
C PHE A 87 4.01 -1.48 -10.42
N THR A 88 3.61 -2.72 -10.63
CA THR A 88 3.91 -3.46 -11.86
C THR A 88 2.89 -3.19 -12.94
N ALA A 89 3.33 -3.34 -14.20
CA ALA A 89 2.45 -3.37 -15.37
C ALA A 89 2.82 -4.56 -16.26
N PRO A 90 1.85 -5.13 -17.04
CA PRO A 90 2.08 -6.33 -17.84
C PRO A 90 3.21 -6.21 -18.87
N GLY A 91 3.45 -5.00 -19.39
CA GLY A 91 4.48 -4.80 -20.40
C GLY A 91 4.71 -3.33 -20.76
N LYS A 92 5.66 -3.10 -21.69
CA LYS A 92 6.02 -1.74 -22.14
C LYS A 92 4.86 -1.00 -22.81
N ALA A 93 3.93 -1.72 -23.42
CA ALA A 93 2.75 -1.10 -24.05
C ALA A 93 1.88 -0.41 -23.00
N GLU A 94 1.61 -1.08 -21.86
CA GLU A 94 0.86 -0.54 -20.73
C GLU A 94 1.61 0.62 -20.07
N ILE A 95 2.93 0.52 -19.88
CA ILE A 95 3.77 1.62 -19.38
C ILE A 95 3.58 2.88 -20.24
N ASN A 96 3.68 2.74 -21.57
CA ASN A 96 3.53 3.87 -22.49
C ASN A 96 2.10 4.43 -22.52
N ALA A 97 1.08 3.56 -22.41
CA ALA A 97 -0.32 3.98 -22.36
C ALA A 97 -0.64 4.73 -21.06
N ILE A 98 -0.16 4.26 -19.91
CA ILE A 98 -0.27 4.97 -18.62
C ILE A 98 0.42 6.34 -18.72
N HIS A 99 1.66 6.40 -19.23
CA HIS A 99 2.37 7.65 -19.42
C HIS A 99 1.59 8.65 -20.29
N ALA A 100 1.02 8.18 -21.41
CA ALA A 100 0.21 9.03 -22.28
C ALA A 100 -1.06 9.57 -21.57
N SER A 101 -1.71 8.75 -20.74
CA SER A 101 -2.86 9.16 -19.92
C SER A 101 -2.46 10.23 -18.91
N LEU A 102 -1.40 10.01 -18.14
CA LEU A 102 -0.90 10.96 -17.14
C LEU A 102 -0.46 12.30 -17.77
N ARG A 103 0.20 12.25 -18.94
CA ARG A 103 0.54 13.44 -19.71
C ARG A 103 -0.71 14.22 -20.14
N LYS A 104 -1.74 13.52 -20.60
CA LYS A 104 -3.03 14.12 -20.98
C LYS A 104 -3.74 14.72 -19.75
N ALA A 105 -3.59 14.12 -18.58
CA ALA A 105 -4.10 14.65 -17.32
C ALA A 105 -3.33 15.89 -16.82
N GLY A 106 -2.23 16.28 -17.49
CA GLY A 106 -1.50 17.53 -17.20
C GLY A 106 -0.59 17.45 -15.98
N LEU A 107 -0.07 16.25 -15.60
CA LEU A 107 0.86 16.14 -14.49
C LEU A 107 2.14 16.93 -14.76
N ALA A 108 2.53 17.77 -13.79
CA ALA A 108 3.73 18.62 -13.90
C ALA A 108 5.01 17.80 -13.67
N GLU A 109 5.00 16.87 -12.71
CA GLU A 109 6.14 16.00 -12.39
C GLU A 109 5.90 14.60 -12.94
N LEU A 110 6.36 14.38 -14.18
CA LEU A 110 6.19 13.14 -14.94
C LEU A 110 7.48 12.82 -15.71
N GLU A 111 8.15 11.72 -15.36
CA GLU A 111 9.34 11.26 -16.09
C GLU A 111 8.95 10.61 -17.43
N LYS A 112 9.91 10.57 -18.37
CA LYS A 112 9.74 9.80 -19.59
C LYS A 112 9.99 8.30 -19.32
N PRO A 113 9.20 7.38 -19.93
CA PRO A 113 9.48 5.96 -19.87
C PRO A 113 10.88 5.62 -20.39
N GLY A 114 11.59 4.77 -19.64
CA GLY A 114 12.95 4.37 -20.00
C GLY A 114 13.45 3.17 -19.19
N PRO A 115 14.69 2.72 -19.47
CA PRO A 115 15.38 1.74 -18.64
C PRO A 115 15.55 2.26 -17.21
N ILE A 116 15.40 1.37 -16.23
CA ILE A 116 15.57 1.68 -14.80
C ILE A 116 16.98 1.24 -14.38
N ASN A 117 17.81 2.19 -13.97
CA ASN A 117 19.18 1.96 -13.51
C ASN A 117 19.23 1.85 -11.98
N GLU A 118 18.34 1.05 -11.40
CA GLU A 118 18.25 0.77 -9.97
C GLU A 118 18.28 -0.75 -9.73
N PRO A 119 18.49 -1.23 -8.48
CA PRO A 119 18.48 -2.65 -8.19
C PRO A 119 17.20 -3.35 -8.68
N GLY A 120 17.39 -4.41 -9.45
CA GLY A 120 16.31 -5.12 -10.14
C GLY A 120 16.15 -4.71 -11.60
N GLY A 121 16.54 -3.50 -12.00
CA GLY A 121 16.39 -3.03 -13.39
C GLY A 121 14.94 -2.94 -13.83
N GLY A 122 14.71 -3.11 -15.12
CA GLY A 122 13.39 -3.06 -15.73
C GLY A 122 13.20 -1.86 -16.66
N TYR A 123 11.95 -1.57 -17.01
CA TYR A 123 11.53 -0.45 -17.83
C TYR A 123 10.32 0.21 -17.20
N GLY A 124 10.33 1.53 -17.05
CA GLY A 124 9.25 2.25 -16.40
C GLY A 124 9.51 3.74 -16.29
N PHE A 125 8.76 4.40 -15.42
CA PHE A 125 8.92 5.83 -15.12
C PHE A 125 8.29 6.15 -13.76
N ALA A 126 8.74 7.23 -13.13
CA ALA A 126 8.15 7.78 -11.92
C ALA A 126 7.39 9.07 -12.22
N PHE A 127 6.43 9.38 -11.33
CA PHE A 127 5.61 10.58 -11.39
C PHE A 127 5.14 10.99 -9.99
N LYS A 128 4.72 12.24 -9.84
CA LYS A 128 3.97 12.68 -8.66
C LYS A 128 2.47 12.56 -8.92
N ASP A 129 1.75 11.93 -8.00
CA ASP A 129 0.31 11.98 -8.03
C ASP A 129 -0.23 13.38 -7.62
N PRO A 130 -1.53 13.68 -7.76
CA PRO A 130 -2.09 15.00 -7.43
C PRO A 130 -1.85 15.46 -5.99
N GLU A 131 -1.57 14.56 -5.06
CA GLU A 131 -1.27 14.89 -3.66
C GLU A 131 0.23 14.85 -3.34
N GLY A 132 1.10 14.78 -4.36
CA GLY A 132 2.54 14.89 -4.22
C GLY A 132 3.27 13.62 -3.81
N ARG A 133 2.66 12.43 -3.94
CA ARG A 133 3.34 11.14 -3.67
C ARG A 133 4.14 10.73 -4.90
N THR A 134 5.38 10.26 -4.72
CA THR A 134 6.11 9.62 -5.81
C THR A 134 5.58 8.21 -6.03
N MET A 135 5.05 7.99 -7.22
CA MET A 135 4.65 6.68 -7.73
C MET A 135 5.56 6.29 -8.88
N ARG A 136 5.84 5.00 -9.05
CA ARG A 136 6.52 4.46 -10.22
C ARG A 136 5.73 3.30 -10.80
N VAL A 137 5.69 3.23 -12.12
CA VAL A 137 5.16 2.05 -12.84
C VAL A 137 6.32 1.38 -13.55
N ILE A 138 6.47 0.04 -13.36
CA ILE A 138 7.61 -0.74 -13.82
C ILE A 138 7.17 -2.05 -14.46
N THR A 139 7.94 -2.54 -15.43
CA THR A 139 7.80 -3.86 -16.02
C THR A 139 9.17 -4.48 -16.33
N GLY A 140 9.25 -5.81 -16.38
CA GLY A 140 10.45 -6.53 -16.80
C GLY A 140 11.63 -6.42 -15.84
N ASP A 141 11.40 -6.11 -14.58
CA ASP A 141 12.43 -6.16 -13.54
C ASP A 141 12.84 -7.59 -13.24
N ARG A 142 14.05 -7.77 -12.67
CA ARG A 142 14.58 -9.08 -12.31
C ARG A 142 13.70 -9.74 -11.25
N ARG A 143 13.51 -11.04 -11.41
CA ARG A 143 12.73 -11.85 -10.48
C ARG A 143 13.61 -12.97 -9.90
N HIS A 144 13.34 -13.36 -8.66
CA HIS A 144 13.98 -14.52 -8.03
C HIS A 144 13.31 -15.81 -8.47
N ALA A 145 14.13 -16.83 -8.77
CA ALA A 145 13.65 -18.17 -9.13
C ALA A 145 13.23 -19.00 -7.90
N ASP A 146 13.77 -18.68 -6.71
CA ASP A 146 13.59 -19.40 -5.44
C ASP A 146 12.41 -18.84 -4.61
N ALA A 147 11.30 -18.50 -5.27
CA ALA A 147 10.08 -18.02 -4.61
C ALA A 147 9.37 -19.17 -3.90
N THR A 148 9.77 -19.46 -2.67
CA THR A 148 9.20 -20.52 -1.83
C THR A 148 8.61 -19.93 -0.56
N THR A 149 7.30 -20.08 -0.38
CA THR A 149 6.58 -19.64 0.82
C THR A 149 7.15 -20.26 2.09
N ARG A 150 7.31 -19.46 3.14
CA ARG A 150 7.80 -19.86 4.46
C ARG A 150 6.88 -19.31 5.53
N ALA A 151 6.52 -20.16 6.47
CA ALA A 151 5.50 -19.89 7.49
C ALA A 151 5.78 -18.68 8.39
N ASP A 152 7.00 -18.26 8.56
CA ASP A 152 7.39 -17.18 9.47
C ASP A 152 7.83 -15.89 8.78
N ARG A 153 7.62 -15.78 7.45
CA ARG A 153 8.15 -14.68 6.63
C ARG A 153 7.07 -14.04 5.74
N PRO A 154 7.11 -12.72 5.59
CA PRO A 154 6.27 -12.06 4.60
C PRO A 154 6.59 -12.55 3.18
N MET A 155 5.55 -12.71 2.37
CA MET A 155 5.67 -13.02 0.94
C MET A 155 5.97 -11.76 0.13
N GLY A 156 5.22 -10.70 0.37
CA GLY A 156 5.30 -9.45 -0.36
C GLY A 156 4.63 -8.31 0.39
N VAL A 157 4.59 -7.12 -0.20
CA VAL A 157 3.68 -6.07 0.20
C VAL A 157 2.36 -6.30 -0.53
N THR A 158 1.27 -6.45 0.22
CA THR A 158 -0.06 -6.71 -0.36
C THR A 158 -0.83 -5.44 -0.65
N HIS A 159 -0.76 -4.47 0.27
CA HIS A 159 -1.39 -3.17 0.06
C HIS A 159 -0.67 -2.04 0.82
N VAL A 160 -0.93 -0.83 0.36
CA VAL A 160 -0.57 0.41 1.05
C VAL A 160 -1.82 1.23 1.27
N VAL A 161 -1.97 1.79 2.46
CA VAL A 161 -3.04 2.75 2.76
C VAL A 161 -2.45 4.14 2.94
N LEU A 162 -3.07 5.10 2.27
CA LEU A 162 -2.67 6.49 2.22
C LEU A 162 -3.79 7.38 2.74
N ASN A 163 -3.46 8.38 3.55
CA ASN A 163 -4.43 9.39 3.95
C ASN A 163 -4.57 10.43 2.83
N SER A 164 -5.79 10.92 2.64
CA SER A 164 -6.14 11.94 1.64
C SER A 164 -7.19 12.88 2.19
N ALA A 165 -7.08 14.15 1.85
CA ALA A 165 -8.10 15.15 2.15
C ALA A 165 -9.30 15.04 1.19
N ASP A 166 -9.09 14.54 -0.03
CA ASP A 166 -10.13 14.30 -1.05
C ASP A 166 -10.01 12.87 -1.62
N VAL A 167 -10.58 11.93 -0.88
CA VAL A 167 -10.54 10.49 -1.23
C VAL A 167 -11.23 10.21 -2.56
N ASP A 168 -12.26 10.95 -2.92
CA ASP A 168 -13.02 10.72 -4.15
C ASP A 168 -12.21 11.20 -5.37
N ALA A 169 -11.60 12.39 -5.31
CA ALA A 169 -10.77 12.91 -6.39
C ALA A 169 -9.52 12.06 -6.61
N ILE A 170 -8.81 11.69 -5.54
CA ILE A 170 -7.60 10.87 -5.69
C ILE A 170 -7.92 9.46 -6.19
N SER A 171 -9.01 8.84 -5.73
CA SER A 171 -9.44 7.52 -6.23
C SER A 171 -9.79 7.57 -7.73
N ALA A 172 -10.52 8.60 -8.17
CA ALA A 172 -10.83 8.81 -9.57
C ALA A 172 -9.56 8.95 -10.42
N PHE A 173 -8.55 9.68 -9.94
CA PHE A 173 -7.26 9.80 -10.64
C PHE A 173 -6.61 8.44 -10.90
N TYR A 174 -6.56 7.54 -9.90
CA TYR A 174 -5.98 6.21 -10.06
C TYR A 174 -6.82 5.30 -10.98
N VAL A 175 -8.15 5.41 -10.93
CA VAL A 175 -9.05 4.69 -11.84
C VAL A 175 -8.85 5.15 -13.28
N ASP A 176 -8.87 6.44 -13.52
CA ASP A 176 -8.85 7.01 -14.87
C ASP A 176 -7.49 6.86 -15.57
N ASN A 177 -6.37 6.88 -14.81
CA ASN A 177 -5.04 6.96 -15.38
C ASN A 177 -4.20 5.68 -15.24
N LEU A 178 -4.44 4.86 -14.21
CA LEU A 178 -3.65 3.66 -13.93
C LEU A 178 -4.46 2.36 -14.05
N GLY A 179 -5.77 2.45 -14.36
CA GLY A 179 -6.63 1.29 -14.57
C GLY A 179 -7.04 0.56 -13.29
N PHE A 180 -6.97 1.23 -12.15
CA PHE A 180 -7.54 0.70 -10.90
C PHE A 180 -9.07 0.61 -10.97
N ARG A 181 -9.64 -0.20 -10.11
CA ARG A 181 -11.09 -0.30 -9.92
C ARG A 181 -11.41 -0.07 -8.45
N ILE A 182 -12.41 0.74 -8.16
CA ILE A 182 -12.97 0.83 -6.81
C ILE A 182 -13.75 -0.46 -6.56
N ILE A 183 -13.42 -1.15 -5.47
CA ILE A 183 -14.03 -2.44 -5.12
C ILE A 183 -14.97 -2.34 -3.94
N ASP A 184 -14.58 -1.66 -2.87
CA ASP A 184 -15.44 -1.39 -1.72
C ASP A 184 -15.20 0.03 -1.21
N GLN A 185 -16.22 0.59 -0.54
CA GLN A 185 -16.13 1.87 0.14
C GLN A 185 -16.75 1.74 1.54
N THR A 186 -16.09 2.34 2.52
CA THR A 186 -16.66 2.61 3.84
C THR A 186 -16.87 4.11 4.01
N ARG A 187 -17.40 4.54 5.14
CA ARG A 187 -17.50 5.98 5.46
C ARG A 187 -16.14 6.67 5.50
N MET A 188 -15.07 5.91 5.82
CA MET A 188 -13.73 6.45 6.05
C MET A 188 -12.73 6.10 4.95
N MET A 189 -12.99 5.09 4.11
CA MET A 189 -12.00 4.54 3.20
C MET A 189 -12.61 4.13 1.86
N THR A 190 -11.80 4.27 0.80
CA THR A 190 -12.06 3.70 -0.53
C THR A 190 -10.96 2.71 -0.87
N PHE A 191 -11.35 1.48 -1.25
CA PHE A 191 -10.45 0.37 -1.56
C PHE A 191 -10.34 0.17 -3.07
N LEU A 192 -9.09 0.11 -3.58
CA LEU A 192 -8.81 0.00 -5.01
C LEU A 192 -8.03 -1.27 -5.31
N CYS A 193 -8.43 -1.96 -6.37
CA CYS A 193 -7.74 -3.14 -6.88
C CYS A 193 -7.26 -2.95 -8.32
N CYS A 194 -6.17 -3.63 -8.67
CA CYS A 194 -5.67 -3.72 -10.04
C CYS A 194 -5.50 -5.17 -10.53
N ASN A 195 -5.65 -6.12 -9.64
CA ASN A 195 -5.55 -7.57 -9.89
C ASN A 195 -6.74 -8.32 -9.27
N ASP A 196 -6.56 -9.57 -8.84
CA ASP A 196 -7.57 -10.38 -8.17
C ASP A 196 -7.60 -10.23 -6.64
N GLN A 197 -6.64 -9.53 -6.03
CA GLN A 197 -6.73 -9.18 -4.59
C GLN A 197 -7.81 -8.13 -4.38
N HIS A 198 -8.52 -8.21 -3.26
CA HIS A 198 -9.58 -7.24 -2.92
C HIS A 198 -9.08 -5.80 -3.04
N HIS A 199 -7.89 -5.53 -2.52
CA HIS A 199 -7.27 -4.22 -2.70
C HIS A 199 -5.74 -4.33 -2.64
N VAL A 200 -5.07 -3.45 -3.34
CA VAL A 200 -3.63 -3.23 -3.30
C VAL A 200 -3.30 -1.79 -2.89
N LEU A 201 -4.29 -0.92 -2.97
CA LEU A 201 -4.22 0.48 -2.55
C LEU A 201 -5.54 0.85 -1.88
N ALA A 202 -5.48 1.65 -0.81
CA ALA A 202 -6.66 2.26 -0.26
C ALA A 202 -6.37 3.70 0.17
N PHE A 203 -7.39 4.54 0.09
CA PHE A 203 -7.35 5.90 0.59
C PHE A 203 -8.25 6.05 1.80
N ALA A 204 -7.67 6.52 2.92
CA ALA A 204 -8.39 6.86 4.14
C ALA A 204 -8.61 8.38 4.22
N ARG A 205 -9.78 8.81 4.70
CA ARG A 205 -10.06 10.24 4.94
C ARG A 205 -9.14 10.77 6.03
N GLY A 206 -8.39 11.81 5.70
CA GLY A 206 -7.46 12.50 6.59
C GLY A 206 -7.47 14.00 6.35
N THR A 207 -6.81 14.76 7.21
CA THR A 207 -6.68 16.21 7.08
C THR A 207 -5.53 16.62 6.15
N ALA A 208 -4.59 15.71 5.93
CA ALA A 208 -3.42 15.90 5.06
C ALA A 208 -2.99 14.57 4.44
N PRO A 209 -2.35 14.61 3.25
CA PRO A 209 -1.77 13.43 2.64
C PRO A 209 -0.59 12.91 3.47
N THR A 210 -0.70 11.69 4.01
CA THR A 210 0.37 10.98 4.74
C THR A 210 0.31 9.48 4.44
N LEU A 211 1.35 8.74 4.79
CA LEU A 211 1.30 7.28 4.82
C LEU A 211 0.49 6.84 6.04
N ASN A 212 -0.58 6.06 5.81
CA ASN A 212 -1.35 5.46 6.89
C ASN A 212 -0.67 4.18 7.39
N HIS A 213 -0.47 3.18 6.51
CA HIS A 213 0.31 1.97 6.81
C HIS A 213 0.76 1.21 5.55
N ILE A 214 1.66 0.26 5.76
CA ILE A 214 2.14 -0.71 4.77
C ILE A 214 1.79 -2.11 5.29
N ALA A 215 1.08 -2.90 4.47
CA ALA A 215 0.68 -4.26 4.82
C ALA A 215 1.55 -5.30 4.10
N PHE A 216 2.10 -6.23 4.87
CA PHE A 216 2.93 -7.31 4.40
C PHE A 216 2.15 -8.63 4.44
N GLU A 217 2.05 -9.30 3.30
CA GLU A 217 1.30 -10.54 3.15
C GLU A 217 2.05 -11.70 3.81
N MET A 218 1.41 -12.32 4.79
CA MET A 218 1.83 -13.57 5.41
C MET A 218 1.12 -14.75 4.74
N PRO A 219 1.69 -15.97 4.78
CA PRO A 219 1.07 -17.14 4.13
C PRO A 219 -0.35 -17.45 4.62
N ASP A 220 -0.57 -17.36 5.93
CA ASP A 220 -1.80 -17.74 6.61
C ASP A 220 -1.93 -17.08 8.00
N ILE A 221 -3.03 -17.34 8.68
CA ILE A 221 -3.29 -16.84 10.05
C ILE A 221 -2.24 -17.33 11.05
N ASP A 222 -1.78 -18.58 10.98
CA ASP A 222 -0.75 -19.10 11.91
C ASP A 222 0.54 -18.30 11.76
N SER A 223 0.92 -17.96 10.52
CA SER A 223 2.08 -17.13 10.22
C SER A 223 1.94 -15.70 10.77
N VAL A 224 0.73 -15.11 10.71
CA VAL A 224 0.44 -13.80 11.35
C VAL A 224 0.63 -13.90 12.85
N MET A 225 0.09 -14.95 13.49
CA MET A 225 0.20 -15.16 14.94
C MET A 225 1.66 -15.38 15.39
N ARG A 226 2.43 -16.17 14.66
CA ARG A 226 3.88 -16.37 14.93
C ARG A 226 4.65 -15.06 14.80
N GLY A 227 4.35 -14.28 13.75
CA GLY A 227 4.93 -12.96 13.55
C GLY A 227 4.60 -12.01 14.69
N ALA A 228 3.33 -11.96 15.09
CA ALA A 228 2.87 -11.12 16.19
C ALA A 228 3.51 -11.51 17.54
N GLY A 229 3.65 -12.81 17.82
CA GLY A 229 4.37 -13.32 19.01
C GLY A 229 5.82 -12.84 19.03
N ARG A 230 6.53 -13.00 17.91
CA ARG A 230 7.93 -12.55 17.76
C ARG A 230 8.10 -11.04 17.98
N LEU A 231 7.20 -10.21 17.44
CA LEU A 231 7.27 -8.78 17.67
C LEU A 231 7.06 -8.42 19.14
N ARG A 232 6.06 -9.02 19.80
CA ARG A 232 5.85 -8.83 21.25
C ARG A 232 7.08 -9.22 22.08
N GLU A 233 7.69 -10.36 21.81
CA GLU A 233 8.93 -10.81 22.46
C GLU A 233 10.11 -9.85 22.21
N SER A 234 10.07 -9.13 21.07
CA SER A 234 11.06 -8.12 20.70
C SER A 234 10.69 -6.70 21.21
N GLY A 235 9.65 -6.57 22.05
CA GLY A 235 9.24 -5.30 22.66
C GLY A 235 8.30 -4.43 21.83
N PHE A 236 7.74 -4.94 20.72
CA PHE A 236 6.75 -4.22 19.89
C PHE A 236 5.33 -4.68 20.27
N ALA A 237 4.52 -3.75 20.77
CA ALA A 237 3.13 -4.03 21.10
C ALA A 237 2.27 -4.26 19.85
N ILE A 238 1.25 -5.12 19.96
CA ILE A 238 0.18 -5.15 18.99
C ILE A 238 -0.68 -3.91 19.22
N GLU A 239 -0.68 -3.01 18.26
CA GLU A 239 -1.39 -1.73 18.36
C GLU A 239 -2.87 -1.84 17.94
N TRP A 240 -3.17 -2.82 17.08
CA TRP A 240 -4.52 -3.22 16.71
C TRP A 240 -4.52 -4.66 16.21
N GLY A 241 -5.40 -5.51 16.74
CA GLY A 241 -5.52 -6.93 16.36
C GLY A 241 -5.12 -7.87 17.50
N VAL A 242 -4.93 -9.16 17.23
CA VAL A 242 -5.21 -9.83 15.95
C VAL A 242 -6.72 -9.82 15.70
N GLY A 243 -7.12 -9.59 14.46
CA GLY A 243 -8.53 -9.51 14.09
C GLY A 243 -8.75 -9.84 12.62
N ARG A 244 -10.00 -9.74 12.17
CA ARG A 244 -10.38 -9.94 10.77
C ARG A 244 -11.17 -8.74 10.25
N HIS A 245 -10.67 -8.10 9.19
CA HIS A 245 -11.32 -6.94 8.58
C HIS A 245 -12.66 -7.27 7.95
N GLY A 246 -13.55 -6.27 7.85
CA GLY A 246 -14.76 -6.33 7.05
C GLY A 246 -14.43 -6.28 5.55
N PRO A 247 -14.08 -5.08 5.01
CA PRO A 247 -13.58 -4.98 3.65
C PRO A 247 -12.31 -5.81 3.48
N GLY A 248 -12.24 -6.62 2.43
CA GLY A 248 -11.10 -7.49 2.17
C GLY A 248 -11.08 -8.79 2.95
N ASN A 249 -11.82 -8.91 4.06
CA ASN A 249 -11.91 -10.13 4.88
C ASN A 249 -10.56 -10.72 5.32
N ASN A 250 -9.49 -9.93 5.30
CA ASN A 250 -8.14 -10.35 5.68
C ASN A 250 -7.93 -10.34 7.20
N VAL A 251 -7.13 -11.29 7.67
CA VAL A 251 -6.57 -11.28 9.04
C VAL A 251 -5.57 -10.13 9.14
N PHE A 252 -5.50 -9.49 10.29
CA PHE A 252 -4.57 -8.38 10.51
C PHE A 252 -3.94 -8.38 11.91
N ALA A 253 -2.73 -7.86 11.98
CA ALA A 253 -2.04 -7.44 13.20
C ALA A 253 -1.19 -6.21 12.89
N TYR A 254 -1.46 -5.09 13.55
CA TYR A 254 -0.77 -3.82 13.33
C TYR A 254 0.25 -3.53 14.42
N PHE A 255 1.34 -2.91 14.00
CA PHE A 255 2.45 -2.49 14.85
C PHE A 255 2.90 -1.08 14.47
N VAL A 256 3.37 -0.32 15.43
CA VAL A 256 4.16 0.89 15.18
C VAL A 256 5.63 0.46 15.19
N GLY A 257 6.19 0.37 14.00
CA GLY A 257 7.59 -0.01 13.77
C GLY A 257 8.57 1.13 14.05
N PRO A 258 9.83 0.94 13.69
CA PRO A 258 10.83 2.00 13.78
C PRO A 258 10.42 3.24 12.98
N ASP A 259 10.89 4.40 13.41
CA ASP A 259 10.56 5.70 12.83
C ASP A 259 9.06 6.01 12.80
N GLU A 260 8.26 5.36 13.66
CA GLU A 260 6.79 5.53 13.75
C GLU A 260 6.05 5.14 12.46
N VAL A 261 6.63 4.29 11.61
CA VAL A 261 5.93 3.71 10.45
C VAL A 261 4.98 2.64 10.92
N VAL A 262 3.69 2.78 10.60
CA VAL A 262 2.70 1.75 10.89
C VAL A 262 2.81 0.64 9.86
N ILE A 263 3.01 -0.58 10.34
CA ILE A 263 3.18 -1.79 9.53
C ILE A 263 2.18 -2.86 9.98
N GLU A 264 1.71 -3.64 9.03
CA GLU A 264 0.72 -4.69 9.24
C GLU A 264 1.25 -6.04 8.75
N TYR A 265 1.12 -7.09 9.56
CA TYR A 265 1.04 -8.45 9.04
C TYR A 265 -0.41 -8.75 8.66
N THR A 266 -0.61 -9.24 7.45
CA THR A 266 -1.94 -9.59 6.95
C THR A 266 -1.92 -10.92 6.19
N ALA A 267 -3.05 -11.62 6.19
CA ALA A 267 -3.20 -12.88 5.46
C ALA A 267 -4.65 -13.06 4.98
N GLU A 268 -4.84 -13.99 4.06
CA GLU A 268 -6.16 -14.44 3.61
C GLU A 268 -7.04 -13.32 3.01
N ILE A 269 -6.43 -12.36 2.34
CA ILE A 269 -7.20 -11.32 1.65
C ILE A 269 -8.10 -11.93 0.58
N THR A 270 -9.36 -11.51 0.54
CA THR A 270 -10.34 -11.98 -0.43
C THR A 270 -9.81 -11.86 -1.85
N ARG A 271 -9.89 -12.97 -2.61
CA ARG A 271 -9.67 -12.95 -4.05
C ARG A 271 -10.98 -12.64 -4.77
N ILE A 272 -10.99 -11.54 -5.53
CA ILE A 272 -12.17 -11.08 -6.23
C ILE A 272 -12.27 -11.73 -7.62
N GLY A 273 -13.41 -12.34 -7.89
CA GLY A 273 -13.76 -12.87 -9.21
C GLY A 273 -14.76 -11.98 -9.94
N LYS A 274 -15.21 -12.44 -11.12
CA LYS A 274 -16.21 -11.72 -11.94
C LYS A 274 -17.56 -11.52 -11.21
N SER A 275 -17.86 -12.37 -10.23
CA SER A 275 -19.10 -12.33 -9.45
C SER A 275 -19.05 -11.38 -8.24
N TYR A 276 -17.86 -10.83 -7.92
CA TYR A 276 -17.75 -9.90 -6.80
C TYR A 276 -18.53 -8.63 -7.09
N LYS A 277 -19.38 -8.24 -6.15
CA LYS A 277 -20.17 -7.01 -6.21
C LYS A 277 -19.56 -5.99 -5.26
N PRO A 278 -19.10 -4.83 -5.75
CA PRO A 278 -18.63 -3.75 -4.89
C PRO A 278 -19.70 -3.35 -3.87
N ARG A 279 -19.26 -3.08 -2.64
CA ARG A 279 -20.11 -2.69 -1.51
C ARG A 279 -19.87 -1.25 -1.10
N GLY A 280 -20.93 -0.58 -0.68
CA GLY A 280 -20.91 0.80 -0.23
C GLY A 280 -20.84 0.95 1.29
N PRO A 281 -20.80 2.20 1.79
CA PRO A 281 -20.70 2.50 3.23
C PRO A 281 -21.84 1.91 4.09
N GLU A 282 -23.00 1.69 3.50
CA GLU A 282 -24.18 1.10 4.14
C GLU A 282 -24.03 -0.39 4.45
N ASP A 283 -23.19 -1.08 3.69
CA ASP A 283 -22.94 -2.51 3.85
C ASP A 283 -21.95 -2.82 5.00
N TRP A 284 -21.25 -1.80 5.49
CA TRP A 284 -20.18 -1.94 6.49
C TRP A 284 -20.62 -1.37 7.84
N THR A 285 -21.61 -2.02 8.46
CA THR A 285 -22.12 -1.66 9.79
C THR A 285 -21.73 -2.72 10.81
N TRP A 286 -21.23 -2.28 11.96
CA TRP A 286 -20.82 -3.14 13.05
C TRP A 286 -21.69 -2.90 14.29
N PRO A 287 -21.92 -3.92 15.13
CA PRO A 287 -22.47 -3.71 16.45
C PRO A 287 -21.61 -2.70 17.24
N PRO A 288 -22.20 -1.90 18.13
CA PRO A 288 -21.45 -0.98 18.96
C PRO A 288 -20.27 -1.65 19.68
N GLY A 289 -19.08 -1.03 19.63
CA GLY A 289 -17.85 -1.53 20.25
C GLY A 289 -17.13 -2.63 19.47
N ARG A 290 -17.71 -3.17 18.39
CA ARG A 290 -17.05 -4.17 17.55
C ARG A 290 -16.15 -3.49 16.52
N MET A 291 -14.88 -3.89 16.45
CA MET A 291 -13.88 -3.29 15.56
C MET A 291 -13.37 -4.26 14.49
N ASP A 292 -13.80 -5.52 14.50
CA ASP A 292 -13.43 -6.57 13.55
C ASP A 292 -14.53 -7.63 13.43
N GLN A 293 -14.43 -8.51 12.43
CA GLN A 293 -15.46 -9.55 12.21
C GLN A 293 -15.54 -10.57 13.34
N TRP A 294 -14.43 -10.90 13.97
CA TRP A 294 -14.40 -11.87 15.09
C TRP A 294 -14.90 -11.27 16.40
N GLY A 295 -14.87 -9.95 16.53
CA GLY A 295 -15.28 -9.25 17.75
C GLY A 295 -14.31 -9.42 18.91
N ILE A 296 -13.03 -9.70 18.63
CA ILE A 296 -11.98 -9.90 19.64
C ILE A 296 -10.93 -8.81 19.63
N ALA A 297 -10.71 -8.13 18.49
CA ALA A 297 -9.76 -7.03 18.43
C ALA A 297 -10.31 -5.80 19.16
N ILE A 298 -9.56 -5.32 20.15
CA ILE A 298 -9.78 -3.99 20.72
C ILE A 298 -9.44 -2.96 19.63
N GLY A 299 -10.09 -1.80 19.63
CA GLY A 299 -9.81 -0.76 18.63
C GLY A 299 -8.34 -0.32 18.62
N PRO A 300 -7.90 0.35 17.54
CA PRO A 300 -6.53 0.80 17.41
C PRO A 300 -6.13 1.75 18.55
N THR A 301 -4.91 1.59 19.04
CA THR A 301 -4.37 2.45 20.10
C THR A 301 -4.24 3.90 19.65
N ASP A 302 -4.20 4.84 20.59
CA ASP A 302 -3.97 6.25 20.26
C ASP A 302 -2.57 6.48 19.68
N ARG A 303 -1.58 5.69 20.11
CA ARG A 303 -0.23 5.69 19.50
C ARG A 303 -0.30 5.37 18.01
N MET A 304 -0.98 4.30 17.63
CA MET A 304 -1.15 3.93 16.23
C MET A 304 -1.87 5.03 15.43
N LYS A 305 -2.99 5.56 15.96
CA LYS A 305 -3.75 6.63 15.28
C LYS A 305 -2.90 7.88 15.03
N GLN A 306 -2.01 8.22 15.97
CA GLN A 306 -1.07 9.33 15.82
C GLN A 306 0.02 9.00 14.79
N ALA A 307 0.60 7.80 14.84
CA ALA A 307 1.64 7.36 13.91
C ALA A 307 1.13 7.31 12.46
N GLN A 308 -0.11 6.90 12.22
CA GLN A 308 -0.75 6.90 10.90
C GLN A 308 -0.84 8.28 10.21
N GLN A 309 -0.59 9.36 10.93
CA GLN A 309 -0.66 10.73 10.41
C GLN A 309 0.70 11.43 10.33
N ARG A 310 1.80 10.74 10.68
CA ARG A 310 3.12 11.38 10.82
C ARG A 310 4.00 11.32 9.58
N ILE A 311 3.94 10.22 8.83
CA ILE A 311 4.89 9.99 7.74
C ILE A 311 4.45 10.77 6.51
N ALA A 312 5.15 11.87 6.26
CA ALA A 312 4.97 12.70 5.08
C ALA A 312 5.64 12.07 3.84
N PHE A 313 5.41 12.66 2.67
CA PHE A 313 6.04 12.27 1.42
C PHE A 313 7.28 13.13 1.15
N ALA A 314 8.30 12.52 0.53
CA ALA A 314 9.48 13.25 0.09
C ALA A 314 9.10 14.29 -0.98
N PRO A 315 9.69 15.50 -0.94
CA PRO A 315 9.51 16.48 -2.00
C PRO A 315 10.21 16.02 -3.29
N GLY A 316 9.64 16.35 -4.44
CA GLY A 316 10.15 15.96 -5.76
C GLY A 316 10.07 14.45 -6.04
N ILE A 317 10.38 14.06 -7.28
CA ILE A 317 10.44 12.64 -7.66
C ILE A 317 11.68 12.01 -7.02
N PHE A 318 11.45 10.96 -6.22
CA PHE A 318 12.54 10.22 -5.57
C PHE A 318 13.36 9.42 -6.58
N ARG A 319 14.69 9.56 -6.48
CA ARG A 319 15.70 8.70 -7.12
C ARG A 319 16.71 8.28 -6.07
N PRO A 320 17.02 6.97 -5.95
CA PRO A 320 18.09 6.54 -5.06
C PRO A 320 19.44 7.10 -5.51
N ALA A 321 20.33 7.37 -4.55
CA ALA A 321 21.73 7.62 -4.88
C ALA A 321 22.32 6.35 -5.51
N GLY A 322 23.03 6.49 -6.61
CA GLY A 322 23.68 5.40 -7.32
C GLY A 322 24.82 4.76 -6.52
#